data_58e3ae44fa11635afb34755b6e154b4a
#
_entry.id   58e3ae44fa11635afb34755b6e154b4a
#
_cell.length_a   1.000
_cell.length_b   1.000
_cell.length_c   1.000
_cell.angle_alpha   90.00
_cell.angle_beta   90.00
_cell.angle_gamma   90.00
#
_symmetry.space_group_name_H-M   'P 1'
#
loop_
_entity.id
_entity.type
_entity.pdbx_description
1 polymer ?
#
loop_
_entity_poly.entity_id
_entity_poly.type
_entity_poly.pdbx_seq_one_letter_code
_entity_poly.pdbx_strand_id
1 'polypeptide(L)'
;MSLSSISALSPLDGRYAAKLSALRPIMSEQGYMHRRVQVEITWFIALSDAGFAEFAPLSEGARTYLHSLVSNFSEADAAAIKEIEKTTNHDVKAVEYWIKGKFDGRPELQKAAEFVHFACTSEDINNTSHALQIRVGRDMVVLPALDRITLKLREMAHQFADVPMLSRTHGQTASPTTVGKEIANVKVLGKMNGAVGNYNAHLSAWPDFDWEAFAKNVIESPEPKGLGLTFQPYSIQIEPHDY
;
A
#
# COMPACT_ATOMS: atom_id res chain seq x y z
N MET A 1 -25.85 -12.36 -8.45
CA MET A 1 -25.79 -13.38 -7.38
C MET A 1 -24.79 -12.90 -6.36
N SER A 2 -25.18 -12.70 -5.10
CA SER A 2 -24.20 -12.46 -4.03
C SER A 2 -23.42 -13.76 -3.80
N LEU A 3 -22.09 -13.70 -3.89
CA LEU A 3 -21.23 -14.85 -3.58
C LEU A 3 -21.42 -15.23 -2.11
N SER A 4 -21.68 -16.51 -1.86
CA SER A 4 -21.67 -17.06 -0.50
C SER A 4 -20.24 -17.01 0.05
N SER A 5 -20.06 -16.66 1.32
CA SER A 5 -18.75 -16.72 1.98
C SER A 5 -18.11 -18.11 1.97
N ILE A 6 -18.94 -19.16 1.82
CA ILE A 6 -18.49 -20.57 1.78
C ILE A 6 -17.92 -20.93 0.40
N SER A 7 -18.46 -20.35 -0.67
CA SER A 7 -18.05 -20.62 -2.06
C SER A 7 -17.11 -19.56 -2.63
N ALA A 8 -16.72 -18.56 -1.86
CA ALA A 8 -15.77 -17.53 -2.29
C ALA A 8 -14.38 -18.13 -2.48
N LEU A 9 -13.72 -17.79 -3.60
CA LEU A 9 -12.37 -18.28 -3.92
C LEU A 9 -11.28 -17.67 -3.04
N SER A 10 -11.55 -16.51 -2.46
CA SER A 10 -10.62 -15.80 -1.58
C SER A 10 -11.27 -15.53 -0.22
N PRO A 11 -10.53 -15.68 0.89
CA PRO A 11 -11.00 -15.24 2.21
C PRO A 11 -11.37 -13.76 2.26
N LEU A 12 -10.77 -12.93 1.39
CA LEU A 12 -11.02 -11.49 1.31
C LEU A 12 -12.44 -11.17 0.81
N ASP A 13 -12.98 -12.00 -0.09
CA ASP A 13 -14.34 -11.87 -0.61
C ASP A 13 -15.35 -12.78 0.10
N GLY A 14 -14.87 -13.67 0.97
CA GLY A 14 -15.69 -14.54 1.78
C GLY A 14 -15.70 -14.12 3.25
N ARG A 15 -14.97 -14.87 4.07
CA ARG A 15 -14.93 -14.77 5.54
C ARG A 15 -14.62 -13.35 6.05
N TYR A 16 -13.75 -12.62 5.38
CA TYR A 16 -13.29 -11.29 5.80
C TYR A 16 -13.91 -10.13 5.01
N ALA A 17 -14.81 -10.41 4.08
CA ALA A 17 -15.40 -9.40 3.19
C ALA A 17 -15.94 -8.17 3.91
N ALA A 18 -16.67 -8.37 5.03
CA ALA A 18 -17.22 -7.27 5.83
C ALA A 18 -16.15 -6.40 6.52
N LYS A 19 -14.95 -6.94 6.76
CA LYS A 19 -13.84 -6.23 7.41
C LYS A 19 -13.00 -5.40 6.43
N LEU A 20 -13.19 -5.60 5.14
CA LEU A 20 -12.40 -4.99 4.06
C LEU A 20 -13.16 -3.93 3.29
N SER A 21 -14.29 -3.46 3.81
CA SER A 21 -15.16 -2.47 3.14
C SER A 21 -14.40 -1.19 2.76
N ALA A 22 -13.45 -0.74 3.57
CA ALA A 22 -12.65 0.44 3.30
C ALA A 22 -11.67 0.27 2.11
N LEU A 23 -11.25 -0.95 1.81
CA LEU A 23 -10.36 -1.24 0.66
C LEU A 23 -11.13 -1.43 -0.65
N ARG A 24 -12.41 -1.79 -0.62
CA ARG A 24 -13.19 -2.08 -1.83
C ARG A 24 -13.19 -0.94 -2.85
N PRO A 25 -13.48 0.33 -2.52
CA PRO A 25 -13.47 1.41 -3.51
C PRO A 25 -12.07 1.73 -4.05
N ILE A 26 -11.01 1.19 -3.42
CA ILE A 26 -9.62 1.44 -3.78
C ILE A 26 -9.02 0.28 -4.56
N MET A 27 -9.17 -0.96 -4.06
CA MET A 27 -8.44 -2.14 -4.53
C MET A 27 -9.30 -3.08 -5.39
N SER A 28 -10.58 -2.78 -5.57
CA SER A 28 -11.45 -3.52 -6.48
C SER A 28 -11.20 -3.15 -7.95
N GLU A 29 -11.84 -3.87 -8.88
CA GLU A 29 -11.83 -3.53 -10.30
C GLU A 29 -12.38 -2.12 -10.55
N GLN A 30 -13.43 -1.71 -9.83
CA GLN A 30 -13.91 -0.31 -9.86
C GLN A 30 -12.81 0.66 -9.44
N GLY A 31 -12.10 0.39 -8.36
CA GLY A 31 -10.98 1.20 -7.91
C GLY A 31 -9.85 1.26 -8.95
N TYR A 32 -9.58 0.15 -9.63
CA TYR A 32 -8.58 0.11 -10.69
C TYR A 32 -9.01 0.95 -11.91
N MET A 33 -10.25 0.84 -12.36
CA MET A 33 -10.79 1.67 -13.44
C MET A 33 -10.76 3.15 -13.08
N HIS A 34 -11.10 3.49 -11.84
CA HIS A 34 -10.98 4.86 -11.34
C HIS A 34 -9.57 5.41 -11.50
N ARG A 35 -8.53 4.62 -11.18
CA ARG A 35 -7.13 5.06 -11.35
C ARG A 35 -6.74 5.17 -12.80
N ARG A 36 -7.20 4.28 -13.67
CA ARG A 36 -7.00 4.42 -15.11
C ARG A 36 -7.59 5.71 -15.65
N VAL A 37 -8.81 6.06 -15.28
CA VAL A 37 -9.44 7.34 -15.65
C VAL A 37 -8.62 8.51 -15.09
N GLN A 38 -8.14 8.43 -13.86
CA GLN A 38 -7.28 9.46 -13.27
C GLN A 38 -5.99 9.65 -14.05
N VAL A 39 -5.32 8.57 -14.42
CA VAL A 39 -4.05 8.61 -15.20
C VAL A 39 -4.28 9.21 -16.58
N GLU A 40 -5.27 8.73 -17.31
CA GLU A 40 -5.62 9.22 -18.64
C GLU A 40 -5.95 10.74 -18.65
N ILE A 41 -6.78 11.18 -17.70
CA ILE A 41 -7.15 12.59 -17.59
C ILE A 41 -5.95 13.43 -17.20
N THR A 42 -5.12 12.96 -16.26
CA THR A 42 -3.91 13.68 -15.87
C THR A 42 -2.95 13.82 -17.06
N TRP A 43 -2.76 12.75 -17.82
CA TRP A 43 -1.94 12.74 -19.03
C TRP A 43 -2.50 13.70 -20.10
N PHE A 44 -3.79 13.64 -20.37
CA PHE A 44 -4.48 14.50 -21.34
C PHE A 44 -4.32 16.01 -21.00
N ILE A 45 -4.48 16.37 -19.73
CA ILE A 45 -4.26 17.76 -19.28
C ILE A 45 -2.79 18.14 -19.45
N ALA A 46 -1.84 17.28 -19.07
CA ALA A 46 -0.41 17.54 -19.22
C ALA A 46 -0.02 17.74 -20.68
N LEU A 47 -0.59 16.96 -21.62
CA LEU A 47 -0.37 17.13 -23.05
C LEU A 47 -0.85 18.50 -23.54
N SER A 48 -1.99 18.99 -23.03
CA SER A 48 -2.49 20.33 -23.40
C SER A 48 -1.55 21.46 -22.95
N ASP A 49 -0.78 21.23 -21.89
CA ASP A 49 0.19 22.19 -21.34
C ASP A 49 1.60 22.06 -21.96
N ALA A 50 1.82 21.04 -22.76
CA ALA A 50 3.13 20.76 -23.33
C ALA A 50 3.54 21.70 -24.49
N GLY A 51 2.63 22.56 -24.97
CA GLY A 51 2.91 23.56 -25.98
C GLY A 51 2.85 23.04 -27.43
N PHE A 52 2.17 21.93 -27.67
CA PHE A 52 1.91 21.43 -29.03
C PHE A 52 0.97 22.36 -29.78
N ALA A 53 1.27 22.65 -31.05
CA ALA A 53 0.43 23.51 -31.90
C ALA A 53 -0.97 22.92 -32.12
N GLU A 54 -1.07 21.58 -32.11
CA GLU A 54 -2.29 20.83 -32.36
C GLU A 54 -3.17 20.70 -31.12
N PHE A 55 -2.60 20.94 -29.93
CA PHE A 55 -3.31 20.81 -28.66
C PHE A 55 -3.05 22.02 -27.75
N ALA A 56 -3.83 23.05 -27.92
CA ALA A 56 -3.75 24.26 -27.11
C ALA A 56 -4.13 24.00 -25.64
N PRO A 57 -3.60 24.77 -24.69
CA PRO A 57 -3.96 24.68 -23.28
C PRO A 57 -5.47 24.74 -23.07
N LEU A 58 -5.99 23.79 -22.28
CA LEU A 58 -7.41 23.69 -21.97
C LEU A 58 -7.87 24.87 -21.09
N SER A 59 -9.10 25.33 -21.32
CA SER A 59 -9.75 26.32 -20.46
C SER A 59 -9.92 25.79 -19.03
N GLU A 60 -10.02 26.69 -18.06
CA GLU A 60 -10.27 26.33 -16.66
C GLU A 60 -11.57 25.55 -16.48
N GLY A 61 -12.60 25.89 -17.26
CA GLY A 61 -13.86 25.14 -17.25
C GLY A 61 -13.71 23.70 -17.73
N ALA A 62 -12.91 23.46 -18.78
CA ALA A 62 -12.62 22.13 -19.27
C ALA A 62 -11.82 21.32 -18.24
N ARG A 63 -10.80 21.91 -17.61
CA ARG A 63 -9.99 21.28 -16.55
C ARG A 63 -10.85 20.88 -15.35
N THR A 64 -11.67 21.82 -14.86
CA THR A 64 -12.60 21.55 -13.75
C THR A 64 -13.53 20.39 -14.07
N TYR A 65 -14.06 20.34 -15.28
CA TYR A 65 -14.89 19.22 -15.71
C TYR A 65 -14.13 17.89 -15.73
N LEU A 66 -12.93 17.86 -16.30
CA LEU A 66 -12.09 16.66 -16.35
C LEU A 66 -11.75 16.16 -14.95
N HIS A 67 -11.38 17.05 -14.04
CA HIS A 67 -11.16 16.68 -12.64
C HIS A 67 -12.44 16.14 -11.98
N SER A 68 -13.61 16.65 -12.36
CA SER A 68 -14.88 16.15 -11.83
C SER A 68 -15.20 14.71 -12.29
N LEU A 69 -14.74 14.28 -13.46
CA LEU A 69 -14.86 12.88 -13.90
C LEU A 69 -14.08 11.93 -13.01
N VAL A 70 -12.96 12.40 -12.47
CA VAL A 70 -12.15 11.63 -11.51
C VAL A 70 -12.78 11.65 -10.12
N SER A 71 -13.11 12.84 -9.59
CA SER A 71 -13.60 12.97 -8.21
C SER A 71 -14.98 12.37 -7.99
N ASN A 72 -15.81 12.30 -9.02
CA ASN A 72 -17.18 11.77 -8.94
C ASN A 72 -17.30 10.36 -9.56
N PHE A 73 -16.17 9.70 -9.85
CA PHE A 73 -16.19 8.37 -10.45
C PHE A 73 -16.93 7.37 -9.56
N SER A 74 -17.89 6.66 -10.14
CA SER A 74 -18.82 5.79 -9.42
C SER A 74 -18.79 4.36 -9.93
N GLU A 75 -19.45 3.44 -9.22
CA GLU A 75 -19.68 2.07 -9.68
C GLU A 75 -20.46 2.02 -10.99
N ALA A 76 -21.40 2.96 -11.20
CA ALA A 76 -22.14 3.07 -12.46
C ALA A 76 -21.21 3.44 -13.64
N ASP A 77 -20.21 4.29 -13.42
CA ASP A 77 -19.21 4.61 -14.45
C ASP A 77 -18.32 3.40 -14.75
N ALA A 78 -17.90 2.66 -13.74
CA ALA A 78 -17.18 1.41 -13.93
C ALA A 78 -18.01 0.37 -14.70
N ALA A 79 -19.30 0.24 -14.40
CA ALA A 79 -20.21 -0.63 -15.15
C ALA A 79 -20.36 -0.19 -16.62
N ALA A 80 -20.43 1.11 -16.89
CA ALA A 80 -20.47 1.65 -18.24
C ALA A 80 -19.17 1.34 -19.03
N ILE A 81 -18.01 1.43 -18.39
CA ILE A 81 -16.73 1.02 -19.00
C ILE A 81 -16.75 -0.49 -19.32
N LYS A 82 -17.25 -1.33 -18.41
CA LYS A 82 -17.36 -2.78 -18.64
C LYS A 82 -18.31 -3.11 -19.79
N GLU A 83 -19.35 -2.31 -19.99
CA GLU A 83 -20.24 -2.50 -21.12
C GLU A 83 -19.54 -2.19 -22.46
N ILE A 84 -18.73 -1.13 -22.53
CA ILE A 84 -17.90 -0.82 -23.69
C ILE A 84 -16.86 -1.93 -23.93
N GLU A 85 -16.26 -2.46 -22.87
CA GLU A 85 -15.26 -3.52 -22.95
C GLU A 85 -15.78 -4.79 -23.65
N LYS A 86 -17.06 -5.13 -23.49
CA LYS A 86 -17.68 -6.28 -24.19
C LYS A 86 -17.59 -6.18 -25.71
N THR A 87 -17.55 -4.96 -26.23
CA THR A 87 -17.44 -4.70 -27.67
C THR A 87 -16.00 -4.55 -28.11
N THR A 88 -15.18 -3.82 -27.32
CA THR A 88 -13.78 -3.55 -27.67
C THR A 88 -12.87 -4.75 -27.42
N ASN A 89 -13.31 -5.66 -26.55
CA ASN A 89 -12.51 -6.78 -26.03
C ASN A 89 -11.12 -6.34 -25.51
N HIS A 90 -11.06 -5.12 -24.98
CA HIS A 90 -9.83 -4.49 -24.48
C HIS A 90 -10.17 -3.48 -23.37
N ASP A 91 -9.67 -3.73 -22.17
CA ASP A 91 -10.00 -3.01 -20.93
C ASP A 91 -9.54 -1.53 -20.94
N VAL A 92 -8.29 -1.25 -21.28
CA VAL A 92 -7.78 0.15 -21.33
C VAL A 92 -8.45 0.93 -22.48
N LYS A 93 -8.68 0.28 -23.62
CA LYS A 93 -9.39 0.89 -24.74
C LYS A 93 -10.85 1.25 -24.40
N ALA A 94 -11.49 0.46 -23.55
CA ALA A 94 -12.81 0.78 -23.04
C ALA A 94 -12.82 2.04 -22.17
N VAL A 95 -11.78 2.25 -21.35
CA VAL A 95 -11.59 3.49 -20.57
C VAL A 95 -11.42 4.70 -21.50
N GLU A 96 -10.59 4.59 -22.52
CA GLU A 96 -10.37 5.65 -23.52
C GLU A 96 -11.70 6.05 -24.18
N TYR A 97 -12.49 5.07 -24.65
CA TYR A 97 -13.78 5.35 -25.29
C TYR A 97 -14.80 5.94 -24.32
N TRP A 98 -14.80 5.50 -23.07
CA TRP A 98 -15.65 6.09 -22.05
C TRP A 98 -15.32 7.56 -21.83
N ILE A 99 -14.02 7.90 -21.72
CA ILE A 99 -13.56 9.30 -21.57
C ILE A 99 -13.98 10.13 -22.80
N LYS A 100 -13.70 9.64 -24.02
CA LYS A 100 -14.11 10.30 -25.26
C LYS A 100 -15.62 10.54 -25.32
N GLY A 101 -16.43 9.58 -24.88
CA GLY A 101 -17.88 9.74 -24.77
C GLY A 101 -18.32 10.81 -23.78
N LYS A 102 -17.55 11.07 -22.73
CA LYS A 102 -17.82 12.17 -21.78
C LYS A 102 -17.55 13.57 -22.39
N PHE A 103 -16.92 13.65 -23.55
CA PHE A 103 -16.66 14.91 -24.25
C PHE A 103 -17.87 15.41 -25.08
N ASP A 104 -18.93 14.62 -25.20
CA ASP A 104 -20.12 15.00 -25.93
C ASP A 104 -20.74 16.30 -25.42
N GLY A 105 -21.09 17.18 -26.35
CA GLY A 105 -21.58 18.52 -26.04
C GLY A 105 -20.53 19.52 -25.52
N ARG A 106 -19.24 19.17 -25.60
CA ARG A 106 -18.10 20.01 -25.17
C ARG A 106 -17.11 20.22 -26.31
N PRO A 107 -17.33 21.22 -27.17
CA PRO A 107 -16.57 21.39 -28.43
C PRO A 107 -15.05 21.46 -28.23
N GLU A 108 -14.58 22.08 -27.16
CA GLU A 108 -13.14 22.17 -26.82
C GLU A 108 -12.53 20.77 -26.61
N LEU A 109 -13.18 19.93 -25.81
CA LEU A 109 -12.71 18.58 -25.52
C LEU A 109 -12.89 17.65 -26.72
N GLN A 110 -14.00 17.77 -27.45
CA GLN A 110 -14.25 16.98 -28.66
C GLN A 110 -13.17 17.20 -29.71
N LYS A 111 -12.73 18.45 -29.90
CA LYS A 111 -11.66 18.79 -30.84
C LYS A 111 -10.32 18.12 -30.47
N ALA A 112 -10.07 17.92 -29.19
CA ALA A 112 -8.85 17.33 -28.68
C ALA A 112 -8.96 15.82 -28.37
N ALA A 113 -10.10 15.19 -28.66
CA ALA A 113 -10.39 13.82 -28.23
C ALA A 113 -9.33 12.78 -28.63
N GLU A 114 -8.65 12.98 -29.75
CA GLU A 114 -7.60 12.05 -30.21
C GLU A 114 -6.30 12.11 -29.38
N PHE A 115 -6.16 13.10 -28.49
CA PHE A 115 -5.08 13.16 -27.52
C PHE A 115 -5.34 12.32 -26.25
N VAL A 116 -6.53 11.78 -26.07
CA VAL A 116 -6.78 10.75 -25.03
C VAL A 116 -5.95 9.52 -25.38
N HIS A 117 -5.18 9.03 -24.42
CA HIS A 117 -4.25 7.89 -24.58
C HIS A 117 -3.10 8.15 -25.58
N PHE A 118 -2.88 9.38 -26.03
CA PHE A 118 -1.87 9.70 -27.02
C PHE A 118 -0.47 9.34 -26.53
N ALA A 119 0.29 8.62 -27.37
CA ALA A 119 1.65 8.15 -27.12
C ALA A 119 1.81 7.21 -25.90
N CYS A 120 0.71 6.71 -25.33
CA CYS A 120 0.74 5.70 -24.26
C CYS A 120 0.52 4.29 -24.81
N THR A 121 0.99 3.31 -24.06
CA THR A 121 0.57 1.92 -24.17
C THR A 121 -0.34 1.56 -23.00
N SER A 122 -1.03 0.43 -23.09
CA SER A 122 -1.86 -0.06 -21.98
C SER A 122 -1.07 -0.23 -20.69
N GLU A 123 0.21 -0.63 -20.77
CA GLU A 123 1.04 -0.83 -19.58
C GLU A 123 1.41 0.48 -18.90
N ASP A 124 1.60 1.58 -19.63
CA ASP A 124 1.83 2.90 -19.03
C ASP A 124 0.66 3.30 -18.11
N ILE A 125 -0.55 3.02 -18.56
CA ILE A 125 -1.77 3.28 -17.78
C ILE A 125 -1.90 2.28 -16.64
N ASN A 126 -1.68 0.99 -16.89
CA ASN A 126 -1.87 -0.08 -15.93
C ASN A 126 -0.92 0.02 -14.74
N ASN A 127 0.40 0.10 -14.99
CA ASN A 127 1.38 0.15 -13.90
C ASN A 127 1.22 1.41 -13.03
N THR A 128 0.97 2.56 -13.66
CA THR A 128 0.74 3.83 -12.94
C THR A 128 -0.53 3.75 -12.09
N SER A 129 -1.60 3.12 -12.61
CA SER A 129 -2.85 2.92 -11.89
C SER A 129 -2.66 1.98 -10.69
N HIS A 130 -1.92 0.88 -10.84
CA HIS A 130 -1.58 -0.01 -9.73
C HIS A 130 -0.76 0.70 -8.65
N ALA A 131 0.23 1.49 -9.04
CA ALA A 131 1.01 2.29 -8.09
C ALA A 131 0.12 3.27 -7.29
N LEU A 132 -0.85 3.92 -7.97
CA LEU A 132 -1.83 4.78 -7.30
C LEU A 132 -2.75 4.00 -6.35
N GLN A 133 -3.23 2.82 -6.74
CA GLN A 133 -4.05 1.96 -5.85
C GLN A 133 -3.28 1.58 -4.58
N ILE A 134 -2.05 1.10 -4.75
CA ILE A 134 -1.20 0.69 -3.61
C ILE A 134 -0.94 1.88 -2.70
N ARG A 135 -0.57 3.03 -3.26
CA ARG A 135 -0.33 4.25 -2.48
C ARG A 135 -1.56 4.66 -1.67
N VAL A 136 -2.71 4.76 -2.33
CA VAL A 136 -3.96 5.20 -1.67
C VAL A 136 -4.42 4.17 -0.64
N GLY A 137 -4.37 2.88 -0.96
CA GLY A 137 -4.72 1.79 -0.03
C GLY A 137 -3.81 1.79 1.20
N ARG A 138 -2.50 1.95 0.99
CA ARG A 138 -1.52 2.10 2.07
C ARG A 138 -1.88 3.29 2.97
N ASP A 139 -1.99 4.49 2.38
CA ASP A 139 -2.08 5.73 3.14
C ASP A 139 -3.44 5.89 3.85
N MET A 140 -4.54 5.49 3.19
CA MET A 140 -5.88 5.69 3.73
C MET A 140 -6.39 4.53 4.59
N VAL A 141 -5.87 3.32 4.43
CA VAL A 141 -6.40 2.14 5.12
C VAL A 141 -5.34 1.39 5.92
N VAL A 142 -4.23 1.01 5.29
CA VAL A 142 -3.24 0.13 5.93
C VAL A 142 -2.52 0.85 7.06
N LEU A 143 -1.93 2.02 6.80
CA LEU A 143 -1.20 2.77 7.83
C LEU A 143 -2.11 3.17 9.00
N PRO A 144 -3.32 3.74 8.81
CA PRO A 144 -4.22 4.01 9.92
C PRO A 144 -4.66 2.76 10.71
N ALA A 145 -4.73 1.60 10.05
CA ALA A 145 -5.03 0.34 10.74
C ALA A 145 -3.84 -0.12 11.62
N LEU A 146 -2.63 -0.01 11.11
CA LEU A 146 -1.40 -0.30 11.86
C LEU A 146 -1.22 0.66 13.03
N ASP A 147 -1.51 1.95 12.84
CA ASP A 147 -1.47 2.94 13.92
C ASP A 147 -2.43 2.58 15.07
N ARG A 148 -3.65 2.15 14.74
CA ARG A 148 -4.61 1.69 15.77
C ARG A 148 -4.09 0.47 16.56
N ILE A 149 -3.47 -0.48 15.88
CA ILE A 149 -2.85 -1.65 16.52
C ILE A 149 -1.71 -1.20 17.44
N THR A 150 -0.82 -0.35 16.93
CA THR A 150 0.33 0.17 17.68
C THR A 150 -0.11 0.92 18.93
N LEU A 151 -1.12 1.79 18.81
CA LEU A 151 -1.68 2.52 19.94
C LEU A 151 -2.26 1.55 20.98
N LYS A 152 -3.00 0.53 20.52
CA LYS A 152 -3.59 -0.46 21.44
C LYS A 152 -2.53 -1.29 22.18
N LEU A 153 -1.51 -1.73 21.47
CA LEU A 153 -0.39 -2.44 22.09
C LEU A 153 0.34 -1.56 23.10
N ARG A 154 0.55 -0.28 22.79
CA ARG A 154 1.16 0.69 23.71
C ARG A 154 0.30 0.87 24.99
N GLU A 155 -1.00 1.04 24.84
CA GLU A 155 -1.91 1.10 25.99
C GLU A 155 -1.81 -0.15 26.88
N MET A 156 -1.84 -1.34 26.25
CA MET A 156 -1.73 -2.61 26.97
C MET A 156 -0.36 -2.76 27.64
N ALA A 157 0.72 -2.34 27.00
CA ALA A 157 2.06 -2.37 27.58
C ALA A 157 2.13 -1.54 28.88
N HIS A 158 1.53 -0.35 28.89
CA HIS A 158 1.44 0.47 30.09
C HIS A 158 0.50 -0.12 31.13
N GLN A 159 -0.67 -0.61 30.71
CA GLN A 159 -1.67 -1.20 31.61
C GLN A 159 -1.12 -2.41 32.38
N PHE A 160 -0.29 -3.22 31.73
CA PHE A 160 0.26 -4.46 32.29
C PHE A 160 1.75 -4.35 32.67
N ALA A 161 2.27 -3.13 32.83
CA ALA A 161 3.68 -2.90 33.11
C ALA A 161 4.18 -3.63 34.38
N ASP A 162 3.32 -3.68 35.42
CA ASP A 162 3.64 -4.26 36.72
C ASP A 162 3.13 -5.70 36.89
N VAL A 163 2.54 -6.29 35.87
CA VAL A 163 2.04 -7.67 35.94
C VAL A 163 3.18 -8.66 35.71
N PRO A 164 3.62 -9.39 36.74
CA PRO A 164 4.76 -10.31 36.61
C PRO A 164 4.38 -11.53 35.77
N MET A 165 5.32 -11.98 34.95
CA MET A 165 5.23 -13.25 34.21
C MET A 165 6.60 -13.90 34.07
N LEU A 166 6.63 -15.19 33.74
CA LEU A 166 7.82 -15.88 33.28
C LEU A 166 7.80 -15.95 31.75
N SER A 167 8.83 -15.45 31.12
CA SER A 167 9.04 -15.69 29.70
C SER A 167 9.26 -17.19 29.46
N ARG A 168 9.02 -17.62 28.23
CA ARG A 168 9.19 -19.03 27.83
C ARG A 168 10.09 -19.10 26.59
N THR A 169 10.88 -20.13 26.52
CA THR A 169 11.71 -20.47 25.36
C THR A 169 11.52 -21.96 25.10
N HIS A 170 11.14 -22.33 23.90
CA HIS A 170 10.82 -23.72 23.53
C HIS A 170 9.80 -24.37 24.51
N GLY A 171 8.79 -23.60 24.92
CA GLY A 171 7.76 -24.05 25.85
C GLY A 171 8.21 -24.19 27.32
N GLN A 172 9.48 -23.87 27.64
CA GLN A 172 10.03 -23.94 28.99
C GLN A 172 10.18 -22.57 29.63
N THR A 173 10.07 -22.50 30.94
CA THR A 173 10.24 -21.26 31.71
C THR A 173 11.66 -20.73 31.57
N ALA A 174 11.76 -19.44 31.28
CA ALA A 174 13.01 -18.70 31.18
C ALA A 174 13.06 -17.57 32.23
N SER A 175 13.47 -16.37 31.84
CA SER A 175 13.66 -15.25 32.77
C SER A 175 12.36 -14.63 33.27
N PRO A 176 12.28 -14.17 34.53
CA PRO A 176 11.21 -13.33 35.01
C PRO A 176 11.11 -12.03 34.20
N THR A 177 9.88 -11.62 33.90
CA THR A 177 9.59 -10.42 33.11
C THR A 177 8.21 -9.86 33.54
N THR A 178 7.70 -8.89 32.79
CA THR A 178 6.31 -8.41 32.95
C THR A 178 5.55 -8.53 31.63
N VAL A 179 4.23 -8.70 31.71
CA VAL A 179 3.35 -8.74 30.53
C VAL A 179 3.50 -7.47 29.70
N GLY A 180 3.57 -6.30 30.34
CA GLY A 180 3.72 -5.03 29.65
C GLY A 180 5.04 -4.92 28.90
N LYS A 181 6.15 -5.41 29.46
CA LYS A 181 7.45 -5.42 28.79
C LYS A 181 7.43 -6.31 27.56
N GLU A 182 6.82 -7.50 27.63
CA GLU A 182 6.71 -8.39 26.48
C GLU A 182 5.85 -7.80 25.37
N ILE A 183 4.73 -7.14 25.71
CA ILE A 183 3.91 -6.43 24.73
C ILE A 183 4.67 -5.25 24.09
N ALA A 184 5.51 -4.53 24.84
CA ALA A 184 6.30 -3.41 24.32
C ALA A 184 7.38 -3.83 23.31
N ASN A 185 7.72 -5.11 23.25
CA ASN A 185 8.71 -5.65 22.30
C ASN A 185 8.16 -5.87 20.89
N VAL A 186 6.90 -5.60 20.62
CA VAL A 186 6.33 -5.63 19.26
C VAL A 186 6.83 -4.41 18.48
N LYS A 187 8.12 -4.47 18.09
CA LYS A 187 8.76 -3.53 17.16
C LYS A 187 9.33 -4.32 15.99
N VAL A 188 9.51 -3.66 14.88
CA VAL A 188 10.31 -4.23 13.78
C VAL A 188 11.77 -4.14 14.22
N LEU A 189 12.24 -5.21 14.82
CA LEU A 189 13.57 -5.29 15.43
C LEU A 189 14.49 -6.09 14.52
N GLY A 190 15.74 -5.60 14.39
CA GLY A 190 16.83 -6.35 13.83
C GLY A 190 17.84 -6.72 14.90
N LYS A 191 18.33 -7.93 14.87
CA LYS A 191 19.47 -8.34 15.72
C LYS A 191 20.56 -8.98 14.86
N MET A 192 21.81 -8.65 15.19
CA MET A 192 23.02 -9.26 14.60
C MET A 192 24.07 -9.52 15.69
N ASN A 193 23.66 -10.18 16.78
CA ASN A 193 24.45 -10.34 17.99
C ASN A 193 24.68 -11.81 18.40
N GLY A 194 24.51 -12.75 17.46
CA GLY A 194 24.64 -14.17 17.71
C GLY A 194 23.40 -14.80 18.37
N ALA A 195 23.44 -16.10 18.61
CA ALA A 195 22.28 -16.90 19.07
C ALA A 195 21.71 -16.38 20.39
N VAL A 196 22.58 -16.03 21.35
CA VAL A 196 22.19 -15.60 22.70
C VAL A 196 22.47 -14.12 22.97
N GLY A 197 22.77 -13.32 21.96
CA GLY A 197 22.94 -11.88 22.08
C GLY A 197 24.27 -11.40 22.70
N ASN A 198 25.26 -12.24 22.77
CA ASN A 198 26.54 -11.96 23.42
C ASN A 198 27.76 -11.93 22.47
N TYR A 199 27.53 -11.98 21.17
CA TYR A 199 28.58 -11.96 20.14
C TYR A 199 29.65 -13.04 20.25
N ASN A 200 29.43 -14.16 20.94
CA ASN A 200 30.46 -15.17 21.21
C ASN A 200 31.21 -15.63 19.94
N ALA A 201 30.50 -15.95 18.88
CA ALA A 201 31.14 -16.35 17.63
C ALA A 201 31.96 -15.23 16.99
N HIS A 202 31.47 -13.99 17.05
CA HIS A 202 32.12 -12.81 16.51
C HIS A 202 33.40 -12.48 17.29
N LEU A 203 33.31 -12.47 18.61
CA LEU A 203 34.44 -12.22 19.53
C LEU A 203 35.50 -13.31 19.46
N SER A 204 35.13 -14.55 19.12
CA SER A 204 36.09 -15.62 18.90
C SER A 204 36.95 -15.40 17.66
N ALA A 205 36.44 -14.67 16.65
CA ALA A 205 37.20 -14.36 15.45
C ALA A 205 37.99 -13.05 15.59
N TRP A 206 37.38 -12.01 16.14
CA TRP A 206 37.98 -10.68 16.33
C TRP A 206 37.58 -10.12 17.71
N PRO A 207 38.31 -10.43 18.76
CA PRO A 207 37.94 -10.11 20.14
C PRO A 207 37.96 -8.59 20.45
N ASP A 208 38.78 -7.82 19.76
CA ASP A 208 38.96 -6.38 20.00
C ASP A 208 38.06 -5.50 19.11
N PHE A 209 37.21 -6.10 18.27
CA PHE A 209 36.31 -5.34 17.39
C PHE A 209 34.99 -5.04 18.10
N ASP A 210 34.53 -3.78 17.98
CA ASP A 210 33.24 -3.34 18.55
C ASP A 210 32.07 -3.86 17.71
N TRP A 211 31.69 -5.13 17.94
CA TRP A 211 30.61 -5.81 17.23
C TRP A 211 29.24 -5.21 17.54
N GLU A 212 29.03 -4.64 18.71
CA GLU A 212 27.75 -4.04 19.08
C GLU A 212 27.52 -2.74 18.30
N ALA A 213 28.49 -1.84 18.28
CA ALA A 213 28.42 -0.61 17.49
C ALA A 213 28.29 -0.90 15.99
N PHE A 214 29.02 -1.90 15.50
CA PHE A 214 28.94 -2.33 14.10
C PHE A 214 27.53 -2.86 13.74
N ALA A 215 27.01 -3.80 14.51
CA ALA A 215 25.69 -4.39 14.29
C ALA A 215 24.59 -3.33 14.38
N LYS A 216 24.67 -2.45 15.37
CA LYS A 216 23.74 -1.32 15.53
C LYS A 216 23.76 -0.41 14.30
N ASN A 217 24.95 -0.05 13.81
CA ASN A 217 25.08 0.81 12.64
C ASN A 217 24.48 0.17 11.37
N VAL A 218 24.70 -1.14 11.15
CA VAL A 218 24.10 -1.87 10.02
C VAL A 218 22.57 -1.91 10.11
N ILE A 219 22.05 -2.11 11.31
CA ILE A 219 20.60 -2.26 11.52
C ILE A 219 19.88 -0.91 11.45
N GLU A 220 20.40 0.14 12.10
CA GLU A 220 19.73 1.43 12.26
C GLU A 220 19.98 2.43 11.13
N SER A 221 21.10 2.32 10.41
CA SER A 221 21.34 3.24 9.30
C SER A 221 20.25 3.13 8.23
N PRO A 222 19.83 4.28 7.66
CA PRO A 222 18.85 4.25 6.58
C PRO A 222 19.43 3.60 5.32
N GLU A 223 18.54 3.00 4.52
CA GLU A 223 18.94 2.47 3.21
C GLU A 223 19.54 3.57 2.31
N PRO A 224 20.51 3.26 1.46
CA PRO A 224 21.11 1.94 1.20
C PRO A 224 22.29 1.57 2.12
N LYS A 225 22.63 2.38 3.11
CA LYS A 225 23.80 2.15 3.99
C LYS A 225 23.54 1.13 5.11
N GLY A 226 22.29 0.90 5.46
CA GLY A 226 21.86 -0.04 6.47
C GLY A 226 20.44 -0.53 6.20
N LEU A 227 19.76 -1.06 7.22
CA LEU A 227 18.48 -1.72 7.09
C LEU A 227 17.28 -0.85 7.54
N GLY A 228 17.53 0.33 8.13
CA GLY A 228 16.47 1.23 8.60
C GLY A 228 15.57 0.64 9.68
N LEU A 229 16.06 -0.35 10.45
CA LEU A 229 15.33 -1.05 11.50
C LEU A 229 15.72 -0.49 12.88
N THR A 230 15.08 -0.96 13.94
CA THR A 230 15.51 -0.68 15.32
C THR A 230 16.46 -1.77 15.80
N PHE A 231 17.64 -1.40 16.27
CA PHE A 231 18.62 -2.36 16.82
C PHE A 231 18.12 -2.95 18.14
N GLN A 232 18.23 -4.26 18.26
CA GLN A 232 17.94 -5.00 19.47
C GLN A 232 19.24 -5.49 20.11
N PRO A 233 19.66 -4.89 21.25
CA PRO A 233 20.94 -5.23 21.90
C PRO A 233 20.90 -6.57 22.62
N TYR A 234 19.74 -7.10 22.91
CA TYR A 234 19.57 -8.38 23.63
C TYR A 234 19.00 -9.44 22.71
N SER A 235 19.34 -10.71 22.98
CA SER A 235 18.61 -11.81 22.40
C SER A 235 17.21 -11.83 22.97
N ILE A 236 16.22 -11.45 22.16
CA ILE A 236 14.84 -11.84 22.43
C ILE A 236 14.72 -13.24 21.85
N GLN A 237 14.80 -14.25 22.70
CA GLN A 237 14.45 -15.61 22.31
C GLN A 237 12.91 -15.77 22.33
N ILE A 238 12.22 -14.92 21.61
CA ILE A 238 10.84 -15.18 21.22
C ILE A 238 10.97 -15.58 19.77
N GLU A 239 11.16 -16.85 19.52
CA GLU A 239 11.14 -17.37 18.17
C GLU A 239 9.69 -17.34 17.67
N PRO A 240 9.44 -16.86 16.42
CA PRO A 240 8.07 -16.77 15.89
C PRO A 240 7.31 -18.11 15.83
N HIS A 241 7.99 -19.22 15.97
CA HIS A 241 7.40 -20.56 15.99
C HIS A 241 7.06 -21.06 17.40
N ASP A 242 7.36 -20.27 18.44
CA ASP A 242 6.98 -20.60 19.81
C ASP A 242 5.54 -20.14 20.17
N TYR A 243 4.77 -19.67 19.17
CA TYR A 243 3.37 -19.27 19.29
C TYR A 243 2.41 -20.18 18.52
#